data_858e18ab79bd943eee73383fcc372f5f
#
_entry.id   858e18ab79bd943eee73383fcc372f5f
#
_cell.length_a   1.000
_cell.length_b   1.000
_cell.length_c   1.000
_cell.angle_alpha   90.00
_cell.angle_beta   90.00
_cell.angle_gamma   90.00
#
_symmetry.space_group_name_H-M   'P 1'
#
loop_
_entity.id
_entity.type
_entity.pdbx_description
1 polymer ?
#
loop_
_entity_poly.entity_id
_entity_poly.type
_entity_poly.pdbx_seq_one_letter_code
_entity_poly.pdbx_strand_id
1 'polypeptide(L)'
;MAQNTRTGDLTSGPMLQKIILFSLPLAASSILQLLFNAADVVVVGRFAGSTALAAVGSNGALINLLVNLFVGLSLGANVVAARCFGAKDDEGVRNTVQTSVTLGLVSGFFLAVVGFFAARVLLELMSCPEDVIGLSTLYLKIYFIGMPMTMLYNFSSALLRAVGDTRRPLFCLAVAGAINVVLNLVFVILFSMSVAGVALATIISQTVSACMVTALLVKEKGPLHLDLGHLGFHAGALGQILRIGLPAGLQSTVFSLSNVVIQSAVNSFGSIVVAGNSAASNLEGFVYTAMNAFAQAAVTFTSQNMGARRYDNLDRVMRNCLLCSIVTGLVLGGGASLLGEPLLHFYSSDEVVVTAGLARMHIICTTYLLCGGMDVLASCLRGRGYSVLPMVVSLVGSCLLRLVWIATIFQLFHTTTMLYLSYPVSWILTALVHLACLLVVRHKMNENLKVAAQR
;
A
#
# COMPACT_ATOMS: atom_id res chain seq x y z
N MET A 1 -38.06 1.02 -17.23
CA MET A 1 -36.86 1.66 -17.82
C MET A 1 -35.63 1.03 -17.14
N ALA A 2 -34.98 0.08 -17.81
CA ALA A 2 -33.73 -0.50 -17.31
C ALA A 2 -32.68 0.62 -17.38
N GLN A 3 -32.22 1.10 -16.22
CA GLN A 3 -31.05 1.97 -16.14
C GLN A 3 -29.88 1.16 -16.70
N ASN A 4 -29.32 1.65 -17.81
CA ASN A 4 -28.08 1.16 -18.40
C ASN A 4 -26.97 1.49 -17.38
N THR A 5 -26.77 0.62 -16.37
CA THR A 5 -25.71 0.77 -15.38
C THR A 5 -24.39 0.52 -16.09
N ARG A 6 -23.57 1.55 -16.26
CA ARG A 6 -22.18 1.40 -16.74
C ARG A 6 -21.52 0.30 -15.89
N THR A 7 -20.91 -0.68 -16.53
CA THR A 7 -20.05 -1.63 -15.87
C THR A 7 -19.03 -0.85 -15.04
N GLY A 8 -19.04 -1.06 -13.71
CA GLY A 8 -18.16 -0.33 -12.79
C GLY A 8 -18.79 0.82 -11.99
N ASP A 9 -20.12 1.04 -12.11
CA ASP A 9 -20.83 2.00 -11.28
C ASP A 9 -20.84 1.57 -9.81
N LEU A 10 -20.16 2.35 -8.97
CA LEU A 10 -20.08 2.15 -7.51
C LEU A 10 -21.01 3.12 -6.75
N THR A 11 -21.92 3.83 -7.45
CA THR A 11 -22.78 4.85 -6.87
C THR A 11 -24.22 4.37 -6.61
N SER A 12 -24.57 3.17 -7.10
CA SER A 12 -25.93 2.61 -7.03
C SER A 12 -25.93 1.15 -6.58
N GLY A 13 -27.08 0.61 -6.17
CA GLY A 13 -27.27 -0.80 -5.83
C GLY A 13 -26.79 -1.20 -4.43
N PRO A 14 -26.61 -2.52 -4.15
CA PRO A 14 -26.25 -3.03 -2.83
C PRO A 14 -24.80 -2.71 -2.47
N MET A 15 -24.60 -1.60 -1.75
CA MET A 15 -23.28 -1.01 -1.46
C MET A 15 -22.34 -1.99 -0.74
N LEU A 16 -22.82 -2.71 0.28
CA LEU A 16 -22.01 -3.67 1.04
C LEU A 16 -21.46 -4.79 0.15
N GLN A 17 -22.31 -5.38 -0.69
CA GLN A 17 -21.92 -6.44 -1.60
C GLN A 17 -20.88 -5.95 -2.61
N LYS A 18 -21.05 -4.74 -3.16
CA LYS A 18 -20.09 -4.14 -4.09
C LYS A 18 -18.74 -3.86 -3.42
N ILE A 19 -18.74 -3.37 -2.17
CA ILE A 19 -17.51 -3.15 -1.40
C ILE A 19 -16.76 -4.48 -1.21
N ILE A 20 -17.45 -5.54 -0.79
CA ILE A 20 -16.84 -6.87 -0.60
C ILE A 20 -16.26 -7.40 -1.93
N LEU A 21 -17.06 -7.38 -3.02
CA LEU A 21 -16.63 -7.87 -4.34
C LEU A 21 -15.46 -7.06 -4.92
N PHE A 22 -15.36 -5.79 -4.58
CA PHE A 22 -14.24 -4.94 -4.96
C PHE A 22 -12.99 -5.20 -4.11
N SER A 23 -13.16 -5.39 -2.79
CA SER A 23 -12.06 -5.52 -1.83
C SER A 23 -11.41 -6.91 -1.87
N LEU A 24 -12.17 -7.98 -2.13
CA LEU A 24 -11.61 -9.33 -2.17
C LEU A 24 -10.49 -9.50 -3.21
N PRO A 25 -10.64 -9.09 -4.48
CA PRO A 25 -9.52 -9.16 -5.43
C PRO A 25 -8.35 -8.26 -5.07
N LEU A 26 -8.59 -7.11 -4.41
CA LEU A 26 -7.52 -6.25 -3.91
C LEU A 26 -6.71 -6.93 -2.80
N ALA A 27 -7.39 -7.50 -1.82
CA ALA A 27 -6.75 -8.27 -0.76
C ALA A 27 -5.96 -9.44 -1.34
N ALA A 28 -6.55 -10.19 -2.27
CA ALA A 28 -5.88 -11.29 -2.97
C ALA A 28 -4.62 -10.80 -3.74
N SER A 29 -4.69 -9.67 -4.44
CA SER A 29 -3.53 -9.08 -5.15
C SER A 29 -2.38 -8.77 -4.19
N SER A 30 -2.70 -8.15 -3.06
CA SER A 30 -1.69 -7.74 -2.09
C SER A 30 -1.11 -8.94 -1.32
N ILE A 31 -1.92 -9.95 -1.00
CA ILE A 31 -1.45 -11.21 -0.42
C ILE A 31 -0.54 -11.95 -1.41
N LEU A 32 -0.90 -12.01 -2.69
CA LEU A 32 -0.05 -12.59 -3.73
C LEU A 32 1.29 -11.87 -3.83
N GLN A 33 1.33 -10.55 -3.76
CA GLN A 33 2.59 -9.80 -3.74
C GLN A 33 3.46 -10.18 -2.53
N LEU A 34 2.87 -10.33 -1.34
CA LEU A 34 3.62 -10.79 -0.16
C LEU A 34 4.17 -12.20 -0.35
N LEU A 35 3.37 -13.11 -0.92
CA LEU A 35 3.81 -14.49 -1.19
C LEU A 35 4.93 -14.54 -2.24
N PHE A 36 4.87 -13.73 -3.29
CA PHE A 36 5.94 -13.67 -4.30
C PHE A 36 7.23 -13.09 -3.71
N ASN A 37 7.15 -12.02 -2.91
CA ASN A 37 8.31 -11.51 -2.19
C ASN A 37 8.91 -12.55 -1.23
N ALA A 38 8.06 -13.32 -0.54
CA ALA A 38 8.53 -14.41 0.32
C ALA A 38 9.18 -15.53 -0.50
N ALA A 39 8.65 -15.86 -1.67
CA ALA A 39 9.26 -16.85 -2.58
C ALA A 39 10.63 -16.40 -3.08
N ASP A 40 10.80 -15.13 -3.43
CA ASP A 40 12.08 -14.53 -3.81
C ASP A 40 13.13 -14.72 -2.70
N VAL A 41 12.76 -14.39 -1.45
CA VAL A 41 13.63 -14.53 -0.29
C VAL A 41 14.00 -15.99 -0.02
N VAL A 42 13.04 -16.92 -0.13
CA VAL A 42 13.27 -18.36 0.08
C VAL A 42 14.20 -18.93 -0.99
N VAL A 43 13.99 -18.57 -2.26
CA VAL A 43 14.85 -19.04 -3.37
C VAL A 43 16.28 -18.56 -3.18
N VAL A 44 16.47 -17.28 -2.86
CA VAL A 44 17.81 -16.73 -2.61
C VAL A 44 18.46 -17.38 -1.40
N GLY A 45 17.75 -17.48 -0.29
CA GLY A 45 18.29 -18.03 0.95
C GLY A 45 18.69 -19.50 0.83
N ARG A 46 17.94 -20.28 0.05
CA ARG A 46 18.17 -21.72 -0.11
C ARG A 46 19.22 -22.06 -1.16
N PHE A 47 19.34 -21.28 -2.21
CA PHE A 47 20.17 -21.62 -3.38
C PHE A 47 21.33 -20.64 -3.63
N ALA A 48 21.28 -19.41 -3.12
CA ALA A 48 22.32 -18.41 -3.33
C ALA A 48 23.17 -18.08 -2.08
N GLY A 49 22.80 -18.62 -0.92
CA GLY A 49 23.55 -18.48 0.33
C GLY A 49 23.16 -17.28 1.20
N SER A 50 23.73 -17.22 2.40
CA SER A 50 23.37 -16.25 3.44
C SER A 50 23.71 -14.79 3.08
N THR A 51 24.83 -14.56 2.40
CA THR A 51 25.25 -13.23 1.98
C THR A 51 24.30 -12.65 0.92
N ALA A 52 23.85 -13.48 -0.03
CA ALA A 52 22.85 -13.08 -1.02
C ALA A 52 21.49 -12.80 -0.38
N LEU A 53 21.10 -13.63 0.62
CA LEU A 53 19.88 -13.41 1.40
C LEU A 53 19.92 -12.08 2.15
N ALA A 54 21.04 -11.79 2.81
CA ALA A 54 21.25 -10.52 3.50
C ALA A 54 21.17 -9.34 2.54
N ALA A 55 21.74 -9.48 1.32
CA ALA A 55 21.68 -8.45 0.29
C ALA A 55 20.25 -8.15 -0.17
N VAL A 56 19.43 -9.15 -0.42
CA VAL A 56 18.03 -8.96 -0.83
C VAL A 56 17.20 -8.39 0.32
N GLY A 57 17.39 -8.91 1.54
CA GLY A 57 16.63 -8.51 2.72
C GLY A 57 16.89 -7.06 3.15
N SER A 58 18.14 -6.58 3.08
CA SER A 58 18.51 -5.22 3.47
C SER A 58 17.96 -4.14 2.54
N ASN A 59 17.70 -4.48 1.28
CA ASN A 59 17.27 -3.53 0.26
C ASN A 59 15.80 -3.10 0.36
N GLY A 60 14.95 -3.92 1.00
CA GLY A 60 13.51 -3.67 1.06
C GLY A 60 13.14 -2.33 1.70
N ALA A 61 13.81 -1.94 2.77
CA ALA A 61 13.56 -0.66 3.45
C ALA A 61 13.87 0.53 2.54
N LEU A 62 14.98 0.47 1.81
CA LEU A 62 15.41 1.54 0.89
C LEU A 62 14.48 1.66 -0.32
N ILE A 63 14.10 0.51 -0.89
CA ILE A 63 13.12 0.46 -1.98
C ILE A 63 11.81 1.10 -1.54
N ASN A 64 11.27 0.70 -0.38
CA ASN A 64 10.03 1.24 0.15
C ASN A 64 10.12 2.74 0.39
N LEU A 65 11.23 3.24 0.94
CA LEU A 65 11.43 4.67 1.18
C LEU A 65 11.34 5.49 -0.11
N LEU A 66 11.99 5.05 -1.17
CA LEU A 66 12.04 5.76 -2.45
C LEU A 66 10.75 5.59 -3.27
N VAL A 67 10.13 4.42 -3.22
CA VAL A 67 8.97 4.08 -4.06
C VAL A 67 7.64 4.58 -3.48
N ASN A 68 7.49 4.59 -2.15
CA ASN A 68 6.22 4.92 -1.50
C ASN A 68 5.68 6.30 -1.86
N LEU A 69 6.56 7.29 -2.09
CA LEU A 69 6.14 8.62 -2.53
C LEU A 69 5.38 8.55 -3.86
N PHE A 70 5.91 7.81 -4.82
CA PHE A 70 5.33 7.68 -6.16
C PHE A 70 4.13 6.73 -6.21
N VAL A 71 4.10 5.71 -5.35
CA VAL A 71 2.91 4.89 -5.13
C VAL A 71 1.76 5.74 -4.59
N GLY A 72 2.04 6.70 -3.72
CA GLY A 72 1.05 7.70 -3.28
C GLY A 72 0.47 8.53 -4.43
N LEU A 73 1.29 8.87 -5.43
CA LEU A 73 0.80 9.57 -6.64
C LEU A 73 -0.20 8.72 -7.43
N SER A 74 -0.01 7.42 -7.51
CA SER A 74 -0.96 6.52 -8.17
C SER A 74 -2.32 6.48 -7.44
N LEU A 75 -2.33 6.64 -6.11
CA LEU A 75 -3.56 6.83 -5.35
C LEU A 75 -4.27 8.15 -5.74
N GLY A 76 -3.51 9.23 -5.96
CA GLY A 76 -4.03 10.49 -6.49
C GLY A 76 -4.70 10.30 -7.85
N ALA A 77 -4.07 9.55 -8.75
CA ALA A 77 -4.63 9.19 -10.06
C ALA A 77 -5.96 8.41 -9.90
N ASN A 78 -6.02 7.43 -8.99
CA ASN A 78 -7.24 6.70 -8.69
C ASN A 78 -8.38 7.63 -8.25
N VAL A 79 -8.13 8.53 -7.30
CA VAL A 79 -9.14 9.45 -6.76
C VAL A 79 -9.67 10.38 -7.84
N VAL A 80 -8.81 10.97 -8.67
CA VAL A 80 -9.21 11.90 -9.73
C VAL A 80 -9.99 11.17 -10.81
N ALA A 81 -9.51 10.02 -11.29
CA ALA A 81 -10.20 9.20 -12.27
C ALA A 81 -11.57 8.72 -11.76
N ALA A 82 -11.65 8.24 -10.51
CA ALA A 82 -12.89 7.80 -9.89
C ALA A 82 -13.91 8.94 -9.78
N ARG A 83 -13.45 10.14 -9.43
CA ARG A 83 -14.31 11.32 -9.35
C ARG A 83 -14.87 11.74 -10.72
N CYS A 84 -14.02 11.84 -11.74
CA CYS A 84 -14.44 12.15 -13.11
C CYS A 84 -15.39 11.06 -13.64
N PHE A 85 -15.10 9.79 -13.39
CA PHE A 85 -15.97 8.69 -13.80
C PHE A 85 -17.34 8.75 -13.12
N GLY A 86 -17.39 9.03 -11.81
CA GLY A 86 -18.65 9.24 -11.08
C GLY A 86 -19.45 10.45 -11.59
N ALA A 87 -18.77 11.52 -11.96
CA ALA A 87 -19.37 12.72 -12.56
C ALA A 87 -19.85 12.51 -14.01
N LYS A 88 -19.53 11.37 -14.63
CA LYS A 88 -19.74 11.08 -16.06
C LYS A 88 -19.02 12.08 -16.98
N ASP A 89 -17.91 12.61 -16.51
CA ASP A 89 -17.01 13.49 -17.24
C ASP A 89 -15.99 12.64 -18.02
N ASP A 90 -16.36 12.23 -19.22
CA ASP A 90 -15.56 11.34 -20.05
C ASP A 90 -14.27 11.99 -20.54
N GLU A 91 -14.25 13.30 -20.72
CA GLU A 91 -13.06 14.07 -21.07
C GLU A 91 -12.10 14.14 -19.87
N GLY A 92 -12.61 14.45 -18.70
CA GLY A 92 -11.83 14.44 -17.46
C GLY A 92 -11.21 13.08 -17.16
N VAL A 93 -11.94 11.98 -17.40
CA VAL A 93 -11.38 10.61 -17.28
C VAL A 93 -10.24 10.42 -18.27
N ARG A 94 -10.43 10.75 -19.56
CA ARG A 94 -9.42 10.60 -20.61
C ARG A 94 -8.15 11.39 -20.28
N ASN A 95 -8.31 12.66 -19.93
CA ASN A 95 -7.19 13.53 -19.53
C ASN A 95 -6.44 12.97 -18.30
N THR A 96 -7.17 12.40 -17.35
CA THR A 96 -6.57 11.74 -16.18
C THR A 96 -5.81 10.48 -16.56
N VAL A 97 -6.33 9.66 -17.48
CA VAL A 97 -5.66 8.44 -17.98
C VAL A 97 -4.33 8.80 -18.65
N GLN A 98 -4.36 9.75 -19.62
CA GLN A 98 -3.16 10.18 -20.34
C GLN A 98 -2.10 10.74 -19.38
N THR A 99 -2.52 11.64 -18.48
CA THR A 99 -1.62 12.26 -17.50
C THR A 99 -1.06 11.21 -16.51
N SER A 100 -1.87 10.27 -16.05
CA SER A 100 -1.45 9.26 -15.09
C SER A 100 -0.42 8.30 -15.67
N VAL A 101 -0.62 7.82 -16.88
CA VAL A 101 0.34 6.93 -17.55
C VAL A 101 1.64 7.67 -17.85
N THR A 102 1.57 8.90 -18.33
CA THR A 102 2.73 9.75 -18.55
C THR A 102 3.50 10.01 -17.25
N LEU A 103 2.79 10.35 -16.17
CA LEU A 103 3.38 10.57 -14.84
C LEU A 103 4.03 9.29 -14.30
N GLY A 104 3.39 8.12 -14.53
CA GLY A 104 3.94 6.82 -14.15
C GLY A 104 5.27 6.55 -14.84
N LEU A 105 5.35 6.77 -16.14
CA LEU A 105 6.58 6.60 -16.92
C LEU A 105 7.66 7.61 -16.47
N VAL A 106 7.34 8.88 -16.37
CA VAL A 106 8.29 9.93 -15.96
C VAL A 106 8.82 9.67 -14.56
N SER A 107 7.95 9.36 -13.60
CA SER A 107 8.36 9.04 -12.22
C SER A 107 9.17 7.75 -12.16
N GLY A 108 8.84 6.76 -12.97
CA GLY A 108 9.59 5.51 -13.07
C GLY A 108 11.00 5.72 -13.65
N PHE A 109 11.12 6.51 -14.71
CA PHE A 109 12.43 6.88 -15.26
C PHE A 109 13.26 7.73 -14.29
N PHE A 110 12.63 8.66 -13.59
CA PHE A 110 13.30 9.44 -12.55
C PHE A 110 13.85 8.51 -11.45
N LEU A 111 13.04 7.58 -10.95
CA LEU A 111 13.47 6.59 -9.94
C LEU A 111 14.57 5.66 -10.49
N ALA A 112 14.48 5.26 -11.75
CA ALA A 112 15.52 4.44 -12.38
C ALA A 112 16.88 5.15 -12.39
N VAL A 113 16.91 6.41 -12.81
CA VAL A 113 18.14 7.20 -12.85
C VAL A 113 18.66 7.47 -11.44
N VAL A 114 17.84 8.04 -10.57
CA VAL A 114 18.24 8.38 -9.19
C VAL A 114 18.64 7.13 -8.42
N GLY A 115 17.84 6.07 -8.47
CA GLY A 115 18.11 4.84 -7.75
C GLY A 115 19.37 4.12 -8.25
N PHE A 116 19.61 4.10 -9.56
CA PHE A 116 20.79 3.48 -10.14
C PHE A 116 22.10 4.15 -9.69
N PHE A 117 22.15 5.48 -9.72
CA PHE A 117 23.36 6.23 -9.33
C PHE A 117 23.51 6.36 -7.81
N ALA A 118 22.41 6.50 -7.08
CA ALA A 118 22.43 6.67 -5.63
C ALA A 118 22.52 5.34 -4.85
N ALA A 119 22.30 4.17 -5.49
CA ALA A 119 22.19 2.88 -4.82
C ALA A 119 23.34 2.62 -3.84
N ARG A 120 24.60 2.79 -4.27
CA ARG A 120 25.76 2.54 -3.43
C ARG A 120 25.88 3.54 -2.29
N VAL A 121 25.71 4.83 -2.57
CA VAL A 121 25.81 5.90 -1.56
C VAL A 121 24.74 5.70 -0.46
N LEU A 122 23.52 5.34 -0.85
CA LEU A 122 22.44 5.09 0.09
C LEU A 122 22.71 3.86 0.97
N LEU A 123 23.31 2.80 0.42
CA LEU A 123 23.70 1.62 1.20
C LEU A 123 24.86 1.93 2.17
N GLU A 124 25.82 2.73 1.76
CA GLU A 124 26.91 3.22 2.63
C GLU A 124 26.36 4.05 3.79
N LEU A 125 25.41 4.95 3.53
CA LEU A 125 24.72 5.75 4.55
C LEU A 125 23.92 4.88 5.54
N MET A 126 23.43 3.72 5.08
CA MET A 126 22.73 2.74 5.93
C MET A 126 23.69 1.81 6.68
N SER A 127 25.02 2.02 6.57
CA SER A 127 26.04 1.16 7.19
C SER A 127 25.91 -0.31 6.78
N CYS A 128 25.64 -0.54 5.48
CA CYS A 128 25.59 -1.90 4.92
C CYS A 128 26.97 -2.57 5.05
N PRO A 129 27.06 -3.82 5.55
CA PRO A 129 28.32 -4.53 5.72
C PRO A 129 29.12 -4.67 4.39
N GLU A 130 30.44 -4.61 4.49
CA GLU A 130 31.32 -4.62 3.29
C GLU A 130 31.21 -5.90 2.46
N ASP A 131 30.93 -7.03 3.09
CA ASP A 131 30.75 -8.33 2.45
C ASP A 131 29.42 -8.44 1.69
N VAL A 132 28.43 -7.60 2.04
CA VAL A 132 27.07 -7.60 1.46
C VAL A 132 26.87 -6.47 0.46
N ILE A 133 27.54 -5.32 0.64
CA ILE A 133 27.27 -4.08 -0.11
C ILE A 133 27.40 -4.24 -1.63
N GLY A 134 28.33 -5.08 -2.08
CA GLY A 134 28.55 -5.35 -3.50
C GLY A 134 27.30 -6.00 -4.15
N LEU A 135 26.79 -7.06 -3.52
CA LEU A 135 25.58 -7.77 -3.98
C LEU A 135 24.32 -6.92 -3.83
N SER A 136 24.20 -6.17 -2.73
CA SER A 136 23.10 -5.23 -2.50
C SER A 136 23.06 -4.13 -3.55
N THR A 137 24.22 -3.55 -3.88
CA THR A 137 24.32 -2.52 -4.94
C THR A 137 23.92 -3.07 -6.30
N LEU A 138 24.37 -4.27 -6.65
CA LEU A 138 24.01 -4.93 -7.90
C LEU A 138 22.50 -5.18 -7.98
N TYR A 139 21.91 -5.75 -6.93
CA TYR A 139 20.46 -5.98 -6.83
C TYR A 139 19.67 -4.68 -7.02
N LEU A 140 20.03 -3.62 -6.27
CA LEU A 140 19.34 -2.33 -6.35
C LEU A 140 19.45 -1.69 -7.73
N LYS A 141 20.62 -1.70 -8.34
CA LYS A 141 20.81 -1.13 -9.69
C LYS A 141 19.91 -1.83 -10.70
N ILE A 142 19.89 -3.16 -10.69
CA ILE A 142 19.03 -3.94 -11.58
C ILE A 142 17.55 -3.62 -11.25
N TYR A 143 17.16 -3.65 -9.99
CA TYR A 143 15.77 -3.38 -9.56
C TYR A 143 15.29 -2.00 -10.01
N PHE A 144 16.12 -0.94 -9.87
CA PHE A 144 15.76 0.42 -10.28
C PHE A 144 15.64 0.59 -11.79
N ILE A 145 16.35 -0.19 -12.61
CA ILE A 145 16.14 -0.22 -14.07
C ILE A 145 14.70 -0.65 -14.40
N GLY A 146 14.09 -1.51 -13.61
CA GLY A 146 12.70 -1.95 -13.76
C GLY A 146 11.62 -0.95 -13.28
N MET A 147 12.00 0.16 -12.63
CA MET A 147 11.05 1.11 -12.05
C MET A 147 10.05 1.72 -13.04
N PRO A 148 10.40 2.05 -14.28
CA PRO A 148 9.42 2.54 -15.24
C PRO A 148 8.24 1.58 -15.43
N MET A 149 8.49 0.28 -15.49
CA MET A 149 7.44 -0.73 -15.63
C MET A 149 6.65 -0.92 -14.33
N THR A 150 7.32 -0.88 -13.18
CA THR A 150 6.65 -0.94 -11.88
C THR A 150 5.70 0.24 -11.68
N MET A 151 6.13 1.46 -12.02
CA MET A 151 5.28 2.65 -11.93
C MET A 151 4.14 2.59 -12.96
N LEU A 152 4.41 2.18 -14.19
CA LEU A 152 3.39 1.98 -15.20
C LEU A 152 2.30 1.01 -14.74
N TYR A 153 2.67 -0.13 -14.11
CA TYR A 153 1.73 -1.06 -13.52
C TYR A 153 0.89 -0.40 -12.41
N ASN A 154 1.53 0.32 -11.48
CA ASN A 154 0.84 0.95 -10.35
C ASN A 154 -0.19 1.98 -10.81
N PHE A 155 0.17 2.87 -11.73
CA PHE A 155 -0.75 3.89 -12.24
C PHE A 155 -1.87 3.27 -13.10
N SER A 156 -1.54 2.35 -14.01
CA SER A 156 -2.54 1.68 -14.85
C SER A 156 -3.53 0.85 -14.03
N SER A 157 -3.05 0.13 -13.00
CA SER A 157 -3.90 -0.60 -12.07
C SER A 157 -4.79 0.34 -11.24
N ALA A 158 -4.27 1.50 -10.84
CA ALA A 158 -5.03 2.51 -10.11
C ALA A 158 -6.20 3.06 -10.95
N LEU A 159 -6.00 3.24 -12.26
CA LEU A 159 -7.04 3.67 -13.20
C LEU A 159 -8.15 2.61 -13.35
N LEU A 160 -7.80 1.33 -13.48
CA LEU A 160 -8.79 0.24 -13.52
C LEU A 160 -9.58 0.16 -12.22
N ARG A 161 -8.92 0.28 -11.06
CA ARG A 161 -9.58 0.34 -9.76
C ARG A 161 -10.53 1.52 -9.63
N ALA A 162 -10.17 2.67 -10.20
CA ALA A 162 -11.01 3.88 -10.17
C ALA A 162 -12.41 3.67 -10.76
N VAL A 163 -12.54 2.77 -11.72
CA VAL A 163 -13.83 2.39 -12.33
C VAL A 163 -14.38 1.08 -11.81
N GLY A 164 -13.91 0.62 -10.65
CA GLY A 164 -14.45 -0.56 -9.99
C GLY A 164 -13.89 -1.90 -10.44
N ASP A 165 -12.93 -1.92 -11.34
CA ASP A 165 -12.32 -3.16 -11.82
C ASP A 165 -11.05 -3.51 -11.03
N THR A 166 -11.18 -4.47 -10.14
CA THR A 166 -10.08 -5.01 -9.34
C THR A 166 -9.66 -6.41 -9.78
N ARG A 167 -10.46 -7.07 -10.64
CA ARG A 167 -10.21 -8.45 -11.06
C ARG A 167 -9.16 -8.53 -12.16
N ARG A 168 -9.24 -7.64 -13.16
CA ARG A 168 -8.26 -7.63 -14.27
C ARG A 168 -6.83 -7.35 -13.76
N PRO A 169 -6.56 -6.36 -12.89
CA PRO A 169 -5.24 -6.18 -12.28
C PRO A 169 -4.76 -7.40 -11.48
N LEU A 170 -5.66 -8.06 -10.72
CA LEU A 170 -5.33 -9.29 -10.00
C LEU A 170 -4.87 -10.40 -10.95
N PHE A 171 -5.59 -10.61 -12.06
CA PHE A 171 -5.21 -11.62 -13.05
C PHE A 171 -3.83 -11.34 -13.66
N CYS A 172 -3.56 -10.07 -14.06
CA CYS A 172 -2.26 -9.67 -14.60
C CYS A 172 -1.13 -9.91 -13.58
N LEU A 173 -1.38 -9.61 -12.31
CA LEU A 173 -0.42 -9.84 -11.24
C LEU A 173 -0.19 -11.34 -10.98
N ALA A 174 -1.23 -12.16 -11.01
CA ALA A 174 -1.11 -13.60 -10.81
C ALA A 174 -0.28 -14.25 -11.90
N VAL A 175 -0.49 -13.88 -13.17
CA VAL A 175 0.30 -14.35 -14.31
C VAL A 175 1.77 -13.91 -14.16
N ALA A 176 2.00 -12.64 -13.86
CA ALA A 176 3.35 -12.11 -13.65
C ALA A 176 4.07 -12.78 -12.46
N GLY A 177 3.36 -13.05 -11.38
CA GLY A 177 3.91 -13.73 -10.23
C GLY A 177 4.28 -15.18 -10.51
N ALA A 178 3.47 -15.91 -11.27
CA ALA A 178 3.82 -17.25 -11.72
C ALA A 178 5.10 -17.24 -12.59
N ILE A 179 5.22 -16.27 -13.50
CA ILE A 179 6.43 -16.06 -14.31
C ILE A 179 7.62 -15.72 -13.41
N ASN A 180 7.44 -14.85 -12.41
CA ASN A 180 8.50 -14.48 -11.46
C ASN A 180 9.07 -15.71 -10.75
N VAL A 181 8.21 -16.56 -10.18
CA VAL A 181 8.66 -17.78 -9.47
C VAL A 181 9.43 -18.72 -10.41
N VAL A 182 8.92 -18.94 -11.62
CA VAL A 182 9.61 -19.79 -12.62
C VAL A 182 10.97 -19.19 -13.00
N LEU A 183 11.03 -17.90 -13.30
CA LEU A 183 12.28 -17.23 -13.68
C LEU A 183 13.28 -17.19 -12.52
N ASN A 184 12.83 -17.02 -11.28
CA ASN A 184 13.72 -17.09 -10.11
C ASN A 184 14.41 -18.45 -10.03
N LEU A 185 13.64 -19.54 -10.17
CA LEU A 185 14.20 -20.89 -10.16
C LEU A 185 15.20 -21.11 -11.33
N VAL A 186 14.85 -20.64 -12.53
CA VAL A 186 15.71 -20.76 -13.71
C VAL A 186 17.00 -19.95 -13.53
N PHE A 187 16.91 -18.68 -13.17
CA PHE A 187 18.08 -17.80 -13.09
C PHE A 187 18.98 -18.13 -11.91
N VAL A 188 18.41 -18.47 -10.75
CA VAL A 188 19.20 -18.76 -9.56
C VAL A 188 19.77 -20.19 -9.59
N ILE A 189 18.99 -21.19 -10.02
CA ILE A 189 19.42 -22.59 -9.98
C ILE A 189 20.18 -22.98 -11.26
N LEU A 190 19.60 -22.74 -12.47
CA LEU A 190 20.20 -23.18 -13.72
C LEU A 190 21.35 -22.27 -14.18
N PHE A 191 21.17 -20.94 -14.03
CA PHE A 191 22.20 -19.99 -14.47
C PHE A 191 23.10 -19.49 -13.34
N SER A 192 22.86 -19.88 -12.08
CA SER A 192 23.67 -19.50 -10.90
C SER A 192 23.87 -17.99 -10.74
N MET A 193 22.84 -17.19 -11.12
CA MET A 193 22.95 -15.72 -11.18
C MET A 193 22.80 -15.05 -9.80
N SER A 194 22.56 -15.81 -8.72
CA SER A 194 22.42 -15.29 -7.35
C SER A 194 21.40 -14.11 -7.27
N VAL A 195 21.76 -13.00 -6.62
CA VAL A 195 20.89 -11.81 -6.46
C VAL A 195 20.49 -11.14 -7.78
N ALA A 196 21.39 -11.19 -8.79
CA ALA A 196 21.08 -10.63 -10.10
C ALA A 196 19.95 -11.38 -10.80
N GLY A 197 19.89 -12.71 -10.62
CA GLY A 197 18.83 -13.54 -11.17
C GLY A 197 17.47 -13.18 -10.62
N VAL A 198 17.36 -12.98 -9.30
CA VAL A 198 16.10 -12.58 -8.65
C VAL A 198 15.68 -11.18 -9.08
N ALA A 199 16.59 -10.22 -9.12
CA ALA A 199 16.29 -8.87 -9.58
C ALA A 199 15.79 -8.87 -11.04
N LEU A 200 16.42 -9.63 -11.93
CA LEU A 200 15.99 -9.77 -13.33
C LEU A 200 14.62 -10.46 -13.45
N ALA A 201 14.39 -11.53 -12.70
CA ALA A 201 13.10 -12.20 -12.67
C ALA A 201 11.98 -11.25 -12.24
N THR A 202 12.23 -10.42 -11.23
CA THR A 202 11.31 -9.39 -10.75
C THR A 202 11.02 -8.35 -11.83
N ILE A 203 12.04 -7.82 -12.51
CA ILE A 203 11.84 -6.84 -13.59
C ILE A 203 11.04 -7.42 -14.75
N ILE A 204 11.39 -8.62 -15.20
CA ILE A 204 10.69 -9.27 -16.32
C ILE A 204 9.24 -9.50 -15.97
N SER A 205 8.94 -10.02 -14.78
CA SER A 205 7.56 -10.25 -14.33
C SER A 205 6.78 -8.95 -14.18
N GLN A 206 7.39 -7.90 -13.63
CA GLN A 206 6.78 -6.57 -13.54
C GLN A 206 6.53 -5.97 -14.93
N THR A 207 7.44 -6.16 -15.87
CA THR A 207 7.25 -5.74 -17.26
C THR A 207 6.06 -6.45 -17.90
N VAL A 208 5.93 -7.76 -17.71
CA VAL A 208 4.78 -8.52 -18.19
C VAL A 208 3.47 -7.98 -17.61
N SER A 209 3.39 -7.78 -16.29
CA SER A 209 2.17 -7.25 -15.66
C SER A 209 1.85 -5.83 -16.15
N ALA A 210 2.84 -4.96 -16.28
CA ALA A 210 2.69 -3.60 -16.79
C ALA A 210 2.17 -3.59 -18.24
N CYS A 211 2.76 -4.40 -19.11
CA CYS A 211 2.31 -4.54 -20.50
C CYS A 211 0.88 -5.09 -20.57
N MET A 212 0.55 -6.10 -19.76
CA MET A 212 -0.81 -6.66 -19.75
C MET A 212 -1.84 -5.64 -19.30
N VAL A 213 -1.60 -4.92 -18.18
CA VAL A 213 -2.55 -3.92 -17.67
C VAL A 213 -2.66 -2.73 -18.62
N THR A 214 -1.55 -2.27 -19.21
CA THR A 214 -1.56 -1.19 -20.19
C THR A 214 -2.29 -1.60 -21.47
N ALA A 215 -2.09 -2.83 -21.95
CA ALA A 215 -2.82 -3.36 -23.10
C ALA A 215 -4.34 -3.43 -22.86
N LEU A 216 -4.78 -3.69 -21.61
CA LEU A 216 -6.19 -3.59 -21.25
C LEU A 216 -6.72 -2.16 -21.40
N LEU A 217 -5.97 -1.14 -20.97
CA LEU A 217 -6.37 0.28 -21.14
C LEU A 217 -6.40 0.69 -22.62
N VAL A 218 -5.43 0.23 -23.42
CA VAL A 218 -5.41 0.52 -24.89
C VAL A 218 -6.57 -0.14 -25.62
N LYS A 219 -6.99 -1.33 -25.19
CA LYS A 219 -8.12 -2.06 -25.79
C LYS A 219 -9.49 -1.62 -25.28
N GLU A 220 -9.53 -0.81 -24.25
CA GLU A 220 -10.79 -0.31 -23.68
C GLU A 220 -11.51 0.59 -24.70
N LYS A 221 -12.85 0.44 -24.81
CA LYS A 221 -13.68 1.23 -25.77
C LYS A 221 -14.38 2.43 -25.10
N GLY A 222 -14.14 2.65 -23.81
CA GLY A 222 -14.79 3.70 -23.02
C GLY A 222 -13.88 4.89 -22.73
N PRO A 223 -14.25 5.71 -21.76
CA PRO A 223 -13.47 6.88 -21.36
C PRO A 223 -12.08 6.55 -20.79
N LEU A 224 -11.87 5.30 -20.36
CA LEU A 224 -10.57 4.80 -19.92
C LEU A 224 -9.61 4.45 -21.06
N HIS A 225 -10.02 4.59 -22.32
CA HIS A 225 -9.15 4.29 -23.45
C HIS A 225 -7.85 5.08 -23.37
N LEU A 226 -6.74 4.38 -23.40
CA LEU A 226 -5.40 4.94 -23.46
C LEU A 226 -4.96 5.07 -24.91
N ASP A 227 -4.78 6.29 -25.37
CA ASP A 227 -4.21 6.59 -26.67
C ASP A 227 -2.70 6.84 -26.51
N LEU A 228 -1.90 5.89 -26.98
CA LEU A 228 -0.43 5.96 -26.90
C LEU A 228 0.16 7.07 -27.78
N GLY A 229 -0.58 7.52 -28.81
CA GLY A 229 -0.16 8.62 -29.69
C GLY A 229 -0.32 10.01 -29.06
N HIS A 230 -1.14 10.13 -28.00
CA HIS A 230 -1.47 11.41 -27.36
C HIS A 230 -1.08 11.41 -25.87
N LEU A 231 0.00 10.70 -25.51
CA LEU A 231 0.54 10.76 -24.13
C LEU A 231 1.01 12.19 -23.82
N GLY A 232 0.61 12.71 -22.67
CA GLY A 232 0.97 14.06 -22.26
C GLY A 232 0.42 14.44 -20.89
N PHE A 233 0.84 15.61 -20.42
CA PHE A 233 0.35 16.19 -19.17
C PHE A 233 -0.78 17.17 -19.44
N HIS A 234 -1.95 16.90 -18.86
CA HIS A 234 -3.03 17.87 -18.76
C HIS A 234 -2.93 18.58 -17.41
N ALA A 235 -2.64 19.88 -17.42
CA ALA A 235 -2.33 20.66 -16.21
C ALA A 235 -3.39 20.53 -15.10
N GLY A 236 -4.67 20.52 -15.48
CA GLY A 236 -5.77 20.36 -14.53
C GLY A 236 -5.78 18.98 -13.85
N ALA A 237 -5.58 17.91 -14.61
CA ALA A 237 -5.52 16.55 -14.10
C ALA A 237 -4.24 16.36 -13.25
N LEU A 238 -3.08 16.81 -13.74
CA LEU A 238 -1.81 16.72 -13.03
C LEU A 238 -1.87 17.45 -11.68
N GLY A 239 -2.38 18.68 -11.65
CA GLY A 239 -2.50 19.45 -10.42
C GLY A 239 -3.37 18.76 -9.37
N GLN A 240 -4.49 18.14 -9.79
CA GLN A 240 -5.34 17.37 -8.88
C GLN A 240 -4.68 16.08 -8.40
N ILE A 241 -4.00 15.33 -9.27
CA ILE A 241 -3.26 14.12 -8.92
C ILE A 241 -2.17 14.44 -7.90
N LEU A 242 -1.38 15.49 -8.13
CA LEU A 242 -0.32 15.90 -7.20
C LEU A 242 -0.89 16.38 -5.85
N ARG A 243 -1.97 17.17 -5.87
CA ARG A 243 -2.61 17.67 -4.64
C ARG A 243 -3.11 16.55 -3.74
N ILE A 244 -3.53 15.42 -4.29
CA ILE A 244 -4.03 14.27 -3.54
C ILE A 244 -2.93 13.26 -3.27
N GLY A 245 -2.15 12.92 -4.28
CA GLY A 245 -1.17 11.85 -4.24
C GLY A 245 0.11 12.20 -3.49
N LEU A 246 0.61 13.43 -3.62
CA LEU A 246 1.84 13.85 -2.94
C LEU A 246 1.71 13.78 -1.40
N PRO A 247 0.65 14.33 -0.77
CA PRO A 247 0.48 14.15 0.67
C PRO A 247 0.35 12.68 1.09
N ALA A 248 -0.34 11.84 0.29
CA ALA A 248 -0.48 10.42 0.59
C ALA A 248 0.87 9.69 0.52
N GLY A 249 1.69 10.01 -0.48
CA GLY A 249 3.04 9.45 -0.63
C GLY A 249 3.99 9.91 0.48
N LEU A 250 3.99 11.19 0.82
CA LEU A 250 4.77 11.72 1.95
C LEU A 250 4.38 11.04 3.26
N GLN A 251 3.09 10.84 3.51
CA GLN A 251 2.63 10.09 4.67
C GLN A 251 3.25 8.69 4.73
N SER A 252 3.19 7.93 3.63
CA SER A 252 3.74 6.56 3.57
C SER A 252 5.26 6.53 3.78
N THR A 253 5.97 7.52 3.24
CA THR A 253 7.42 7.68 3.41
C THR A 253 7.78 7.94 4.87
N VAL A 254 7.09 8.87 5.53
CA VAL A 254 7.33 9.20 6.95
C VAL A 254 6.93 8.04 7.87
N PHE A 255 5.88 7.27 7.54
CA PHE A 255 5.55 6.03 8.26
C PHE A 255 6.70 5.03 8.19
N SER A 256 7.31 4.83 7.02
CA SER A 256 8.46 3.95 6.87
C SER A 256 9.64 4.40 7.73
N LEU A 257 9.91 5.70 7.78
CA LEU A 257 10.97 6.27 8.63
C LEU A 257 10.67 6.09 10.13
N SER A 258 9.42 6.31 10.55
CA SER A 258 8.98 6.09 11.93
C SER A 258 9.17 4.63 12.37
N ASN A 259 8.89 3.68 11.47
CA ASN A 259 9.08 2.25 11.76
C ASN A 259 10.56 1.89 11.99
N VAL A 260 11.51 2.59 11.35
CA VAL A 260 12.95 2.40 11.61
C VAL A 260 13.30 2.79 13.04
N VAL A 261 12.75 3.90 13.55
CA VAL A 261 12.98 4.33 14.95
C VAL A 261 12.36 3.34 15.94
N ILE A 262 11.15 2.84 15.66
CA ILE A 262 10.51 1.82 16.49
C ILE A 262 11.35 0.53 16.50
N GLN A 263 11.89 0.13 15.34
CA GLN A 263 12.78 -1.04 15.25
C GLN A 263 14.06 -0.87 16.09
N SER A 264 14.61 0.33 16.16
CA SER A 264 15.73 0.64 17.04
C SER A 264 15.39 0.41 18.52
N ALA A 265 14.18 0.75 18.95
CA ALA A 265 13.70 0.44 20.30
C ALA A 265 13.52 -1.07 20.53
N VAL A 266 13.05 -1.82 19.53
CA VAL A 266 12.99 -3.29 19.59
C VAL A 266 14.38 -3.91 19.74
N ASN A 267 15.36 -3.37 19.00
CA ASN A 267 16.75 -3.86 19.02
C ASN A 267 17.39 -3.75 20.41
N SER A 268 16.95 -2.82 21.28
CA SER A 268 17.46 -2.66 22.64
C SER A 268 17.17 -3.87 23.55
N PHE A 269 16.23 -4.74 23.18
CA PHE A 269 15.90 -5.96 23.94
C PHE A 269 16.73 -7.21 23.56
N GLY A 270 17.61 -7.08 22.55
CA GLY A 270 18.49 -8.16 22.10
C GLY A 270 17.89 -9.04 21.00
N SER A 271 18.70 -9.97 20.50
CA SER A 271 18.45 -10.75 19.28
C SER A 271 17.20 -11.64 19.34
N ILE A 272 16.88 -12.19 20.51
CA ILE A 272 15.70 -13.06 20.71
C ILE A 272 14.41 -12.28 20.44
N VAL A 273 14.27 -11.10 21.07
CA VAL A 273 13.09 -10.25 20.89
C VAL A 273 13.03 -9.72 19.46
N VAL A 274 14.16 -9.36 18.84
CA VAL A 274 14.22 -8.94 17.43
C VAL A 274 13.74 -10.06 16.52
N ALA A 275 14.17 -11.30 16.74
CA ALA A 275 13.74 -12.45 15.94
C ALA A 275 12.23 -12.71 16.08
N GLY A 276 11.71 -12.75 17.30
CA GLY A 276 10.27 -12.91 17.58
C GLY A 276 9.43 -11.76 16.99
N ASN A 277 9.90 -10.52 17.14
CA ASN A 277 9.28 -9.34 16.55
C ASN A 277 9.22 -9.42 15.03
N SER A 278 10.28 -9.87 14.37
CA SER A 278 10.32 -10.00 12.91
C SER A 278 9.35 -11.06 12.39
N ALA A 279 9.31 -12.23 13.05
CA ALA A 279 8.38 -13.30 12.72
C ALA A 279 6.91 -12.83 12.88
N ALA A 280 6.59 -12.21 14.02
CA ALA A 280 5.27 -11.65 14.28
C ALA A 280 4.88 -10.58 13.25
N SER A 281 5.78 -9.66 12.90
CA SER A 281 5.53 -8.59 11.91
C SER A 281 5.21 -9.15 10.53
N ASN A 282 5.83 -10.25 10.12
CA ASN A 282 5.50 -10.89 8.85
C ASN A 282 4.06 -11.44 8.84
N LEU A 283 3.64 -12.09 9.92
CA LEU A 283 2.27 -12.58 10.08
C LEU A 283 1.25 -11.42 10.12
N GLU A 284 1.57 -10.37 10.86
CA GLU A 284 0.76 -9.15 10.93
C GLU A 284 0.56 -8.50 9.55
N GLY A 285 1.57 -8.58 8.67
CA GLY A 285 1.50 -8.05 7.31
C GLY A 285 0.34 -8.62 6.50
N PHE A 286 0.01 -9.89 6.65
CA PHE A 286 -1.14 -10.51 5.98
C PHE A 286 -2.47 -9.96 6.50
N VAL A 287 -2.59 -9.78 7.82
CA VAL A 287 -3.79 -9.22 8.45
C VAL A 287 -3.99 -7.76 8.00
N TYR A 288 -2.93 -6.96 8.08
CA TYR A 288 -2.96 -5.55 7.65
C TYR A 288 -3.38 -5.41 6.19
N THR A 289 -2.79 -6.21 5.31
CA THR A 289 -3.04 -6.17 3.87
C THR A 289 -4.50 -6.47 3.53
N ALA A 290 -5.12 -7.44 4.21
CA ALA A 290 -6.53 -7.76 4.04
C ALA A 290 -7.44 -6.60 4.49
N MET A 291 -7.13 -5.94 5.59
CA MET A 291 -7.89 -4.77 6.07
C MET A 291 -7.69 -3.54 5.17
N ASN A 292 -6.48 -3.31 4.69
CA ASN A 292 -6.15 -2.18 3.82
C ASN A 292 -6.94 -2.19 2.50
N ALA A 293 -7.36 -3.36 2.02
CA ALA A 293 -8.23 -3.47 0.85
C ALA A 293 -9.56 -2.71 1.04
N PHE A 294 -10.11 -2.69 2.26
CA PHE A 294 -11.32 -1.91 2.55
C PHE A 294 -11.06 -0.40 2.67
N ALA A 295 -9.86 0.00 3.08
CA ALA A 295 -9.45 1.40 3.03
C ALA A 295 -9.31 1.88 1.58
N GLN A 296 -8.76 1.05 0.69
CA GLN A 296 -8.71 1.35 -0.76
C GLN A 296 -10.11 1.37 -1.39
N ALA A 297 -11.02 0.49 -0.98
CA ALA A 297 -12.42 0.56 -1.38
C ALA A 297 -13.05 1.88 -0.90
N ALA A 298 -12.84 2.27 0.36
CA ALA A 298 -13.40 3.50 0.92
C ALA A 298 -12.99 4.74 0.11
N VAL A 299 -11.73 4.86 -0.30
CA VAL A 299 -11.28 6.01 -1.11
C VAL A 299 -11.91 6.01 -2.49
N THR A 300 -11.99 4.87 -3.17
CA THR A 300 -12.53 4.77 -4.55
C THR A 300 -14.04 5.00 -4.57
N PHE A 301 -14.80 4.33 -3.70
CA PHE A 301 -16.26 4.50 -3.59
C PHE A 301 -16.63 5.92 -3.18
N THR A 302 -15.93 6.51 -2.19
CA THR A 302 -16.14 7.90 -1.79
C THR A 302 -15.89 8.85 -2.96
N SER A 303 -14.82 8.65 -3.72
CA SER A 303 -14.45 9.50 -4.85
C SER A 303 -15.48 9.45 -5.98
N GLN A 304 -15.97 8.25 -6.36
CA GLN A 304 -17.03 8.11 -7.37
C GLN A 304 -18.34 8.76 -6.89
N ASN A 305 -18.75 8.55 -5.63
CA ASN A 305 -19.97 9.14 -5.09
C ASN A 305 -19.87 10.68 -4.97
N MET A 306 -18.67 11.21 -4.65
CA MET A 306 -18.41 12.65 -4.70
C MET A 306 -18.59 13.23 -6.11
N GLY A 307 -18.04 12.56 -7.12
CA GLY A 307 -18.19 12.94 -8.52
C GLY A 307 -19.64 12.89 -8.99
N ALA A 308 -20.35 11.83 -8.62
CA ALA A 308 -21.77 11.64 -8.93
C ALA A 308 -22.73 12.56 -8.12
N ARG A 309 -22.21 13.38 -7.21
CA ARG A 309 -22.96 14.20 -6.24
C ARG A 309 -23.95 13.39 -5.37
N ARG A 310 -23.65 12.10 -5.16
CA ARG A 310 -24.42 11.19 -4.28
C ARG A 310 -23.93 11.28 -2.86
N TYR A 311 -24.07 12.44 -2.24
CA TYR A 311 -23.57 12.72 -0.88
C TYR A 311 -24.26 11.88 0.19
N ASP A 312 -25.50 11.44 -0.04
CA ASP A 312 -26.26 10.50 0.78
C ASP A 312 -25.59 9.12 0.95
N ASN A 313 -24.83 8.69 -0.07
CA ASN A 313 -24.12 7.41 -0.02
C ASN A 313 -22.80 7.46 0.78
N LEU A 314 -22.21 8.64 1.01
CA LEU A 314 -20.89 8.76 1.64
C LEU A 314 -20.85 8.15 3.04
N ASP A 315 -21.91 8.33 3.83
CA ASP A 315 -22.01 7.75 5.18
C ASP A 315 -22.22 6.23 5.11
N ARG A 316 -22.95 5.74 4.10
CA ARG A 316 -23.12 4.29 3.88
C ARG A 316 -21.80 3.63 3.47
N VAL A 317 -21.04 4.27 2.57
CA VAL A 317 -19.69 3.79 2.18
C VAL A 317 -18.79 3.72 3.40
N MET A 318 -18.68 4.80 4.17
CA MET A 318 -17.87 4.85 5.38
C MET A 318 -18.24 3.76 6.35
N ARG A 319 -19.53 3.63 6.72
CA ARG A 319 -20.01 2.64 7.68
C ARG A 319 -19.76 1.22 7.22
N ASN A 320 -20.03 0.90 5.95
CA ASN A 320 -19.84 -0.44 5.40
C ASN A 320 -18.34 -0.80 5.32
N CYS A 321 -17.47 0.12 4.89
CA CYS A 321 -16.03 -0.12 4.86
C CYS A 321 -15.46 -0.26 6.28
N LEU A 322 -15.91 0.54 7.25
CA LEU A 322 -15.54 0.39 8.66
C LEU A 322 -15.97 -0.98 9.20
N LEU A 323 -17.21 -1.37 8.97
CA LEU A 323 -17.74 -2.66 9.42
C LEU A 323 -16.89 -3.81 8.84
N CYS A 324 -16.66 -3.81 7.53
CA CYS A 324 -15.88 -4.85 6.88
C CYS A 324 -14.42 -4.88 7.38
N SER A 325 -13.78 -3.73 7.54
CA SER A 325 -12.41 -3.64 8.05
C SER A 325 -12.30 -4.11 9.51
N ILE A 326 -13.24 -3.70 10.37
CA ILE A 326 -13.31 -4.13 11.78
C ILE A 326 -13.54 -5.64 11.88
N VAL A 327 -14.52 -6.18 11.14
CA VAL A 327 -14.79 -7.63 11.13
C VAL A 327 -13.58 -8.42 10.63
N THR A 328 -12.95 -7.97 9.56
CA THR A 328 -11.73 -8.59 9.04
C THR A 328 -10.58 -8.54 10.06
N GLY A 329 -10.37 -7.40 10.71
CA GLY A 329 -9.38 -7.23 11.78
C GLY A 329 -9.65 -8.14 12.98
N LEU A 330 -10.92 -8.26 13.41
CA LEU A 330 -11.32 -9.17 14.49
C LEU A 330 -11.10 -10.64 14.12
N VAL A 331 -11.54 -11.05 12.94
CA VAL A 331 -11.46 -12.46 12.50
C VAL A 331 -10.02 -12.86 12.21
N LEU A 332 -9.31 -12.11 11.38
CA LEU A 332 -7.94 -12.45 11.00
C LEU A 332 -6.94 -12.10 12.11
N GLY A 333 -7.08 -10.96 12.76
CA GLY A 333 -6.20 -10.56 13.87
C GLY A 333 -6.44 -11.42 15.12
N GLY A 334 -7.69 -11.66 15.49
CA GLY A 334 -8.03 -12.58 16.57
C GLY A 334 -7.61 -14.01 16.27
N GLY A 335 -7.85 -14.50 15.05
CA GLY A 335 -7.36 -15.80 14.58
C GLY A 335 -5.84 -15.91 14.60
N ALA A 336 -5.12 -14.91 14.12
CA ALA A 336 -3.67 -14.87 14.17
C ALA A 336 -3.13 -14.85 15.61
N SER A 337 -3.81 -14.15 16.53
CA SER A 337 -3.44 -14.14 17.94
C SER A 337 -3.69 -15.50 18.62
N LEU A 338 -4.81 -16.17 18.33
CA LEU A 338 -5.16 -17.47 18.89
C LEU A 338 -4.28 -18.60 18.33
N LEU A 339 -3.94 -18.55 17.04
CA LEU A 339 -3.07 -19.50 16.37
C LEU A 339 -1.62 -19.02 16.32
N GLY A 340 -1.26 -18.03 17.13
CA GLY A 340 0.06 -17.39 17.10
C GLY A 340 1.20 -18.35 17.35
N GLU A 341 1.06 -19.24 18.32
CA GLU A 341 2.08 -20.23 18.66
C GLU A 341 2.39 -21.17 17.48
N PRO A 342 1.45 -21.92 16.88
CA PRO A 342 1.75 -22.77 15.73
C PRO A 342 2.20 -21.95 14.50
N LEU A 343 1.72 -20.72 14.31
CA LEU A 343 2.16 -19.88 13.20
C LEU A 343 3.60 -19.40 13.37
N LEU A 344 4.04 -19.06 14.59
CA LEU A 344 5.40 -18.64 14.87
C LEU A 344 6.38 -19.81 14.79
N HIS A 345 5.95 -21.04 15.09
CA HIS A 345 6.76 -22.24 14.92
C HIS A 345 7.17 -22.52 13.48
N PHE A 346 6.45 -22.01 12.47
CA PHE A 346 6.92 -22.02 11.07
C PHE A 346 8.17 -21.17 10.86
N TYR A 347 8.40 -20.15 11.71
CA TYR A 347 9.54 -19.23 11.61
C TYR A 347 10.71 -19.62 12.53
N SER A 348 10.43 -20.19 13.72
CA SER A 348 11.45 -20.55 14.69
C SER A 348 11.04 -21.77 15.51
N SER A 349 12.00 -22.66 15.74
CA SER A 349 11.84 -23.80 16.66
C SER A 349 12.21 -23.44 18.10
N ASP A 350 12.72 -22.22 18.35
CA ASP A 350 13.13 -21.75 19.66
C ASP A 350 11.94 -21.19 20.43
N GLU A 351 11.55 -21.84 21.51
CA GLU A 351 10.42 -21.47 22.38
C GLU A 351 10.54 -20.05 22.94
N VAL A 352 11.75 -19.56 23.18
CA VAL A 352 11.97 -18.22 23.72
C VAL A 352 11.67 -17.17 22.65
N VAL A 353 12.04 -17.42 21.38
CA VAL A 353 11.73 -16.58 20.24
C VAL A 353 10.22 -16.59 19.97
N VAL A 354 9.57 -17.75 20.02
CA VAL A 354 8.12 -17.90 19.86
C VAL A 354 7.38 -17.10 20.93
N THR A 355 7.78 -17.23 22.19
CA THR A 355 7.17 -16.48 23.31
C THR A 355 7.30 -14.96 23.11
N ALA A 356 8.47 -14.48 22.66
CA ALA A 356 8.68 -13.05 22.36
C ALA A 356 7.79 -12.57 21.21
N GLY A 357 7.61 -13.39 20.17
CA GLY A 357 6.71 -13.09 19.06
C GLY A 357 5.24 -13.07 19.49
N LEU A 358 4.81 -14.02 20.34
CA LEU A 358 3.46 -14.06 20.89
C LEU A 358 3.11 -12.83 21.69
N ALA A 359 4.04 -12.31 22.51
CA ALA A 359 3.82 -11.09 23.29
C ALA A 359 3.46 -9.89 22.38
N ARG A 360 4.07 -9.78 21.22
CA ARG A 360 3.73 -8.78 20.19
C ARG A 360 2.39 -9.08 19.55
N MET A 361 2.16 -10.30 19.08
CA MET A 361 0.95 -10.69 18.37
C MET A 361 -0.31 -10.49 19.22
N HIS A 362 -0.26 -10.85 20.51
CA HIS A 362 -1.37 -10.68 21.43
C HIS A 362 -1.81 -9.20 21.58
N ILE A 363 -0.86 -8.26 21.56
CA ILE A 363 -1.20 -6.83 21.67
C ILE A 363 -1.62 -6.27 20.32
N ILE A 364 -0.83 -6.49 19.28
CA ILE A 364 -1.02 -5.81 17.98
C ILE A 364 -2.14 -6.47 17.17
N CYS A 365 -2.16 -7.81 17.03
CA CYS A 365 -3.16 -8.48 16.21
C CYS A 365 -4.58 -8.33 16.78
N THR A 366 -4.77 -8.37 18.11
CA THR A 366 -6.07 -8.17 18.74
C THR A 366 -6.61 -6.75 18.59
N THR A 367 -5.72 -5.76 18.44
CA THR A 367 -6.06 -4.35 18.30
C THR A 367 -5.98 -3.83 16.87
N TYR A 368 -5.64 -4.68 15.90
CA TYR A 368 -5.51 -4.27 14.50
C TYR A 368 -6.79 -3.70 13.89
N LEU A 369 -7.95 -4.10 14.39
CA LEU A 369 -9.24 -3.51 13.99
C LEU A 369 -9.25 -1.97 14.12
N LEU A 370 -8.51 -1.41 15.10
CA LEU A 370 -8.36 0.03 15.31
C LEU A 370 -7.53 0.68 14.19
N CYS A 371 -6.45 0.01 13.76
CA CYS A 371 -5.64 0.45 12.62
C CYS A 371 -6.47 0.47 11.33
N GLY A 372 -7.20 -0.61 11.04
CA GLY A 372 -8.07 -0.67 9.87
C GLY A 372 -9.16 0.40 9.89
N GLY A 373 -9.77 0.65 11.05
CA GLY A 373 -10.75 1.73 11.23
C GLY A 373 -10.14 3.11 10.96
N MET A 374 -8.96 3.39 11.49
CA MET A 374 -8.21 4.62 11.26
C MET A 374 -7.94 4.84 9.75
N ASP A 375 -7.48 3.80 9.05
CA ASP A 375 -7.15 3.89 7.62
C ASP A 375 -8.40 4.10 6.75
N VAL A 376 -9.54 3.48 7.09
CA VAL A 376 -10.82 3.72 6.40
C VAL A 376 -11.28 5.17 6.57
N LEU A 377 -11.19 5.74 7.78
CA LEU A 377 -11.57 7.14 8.04
C LEU A 377 -10.68 8.12 7.25
N ALA A 378 -9.36 7.90 7.26
CA ALA A 378 -8.41 8.68 6.47
C ALA A 378 -8.71 8.59 4.96
N SER A 379 -9.05 7.39 4.47
CA SER A 379 -9.40 7.12 3.07
C SER A 379 -10.70 7.81 2.66
N CYS A 380 -11.70 7.87 3.54
CA CYS A 380 -12.93 8.64 3.33
C CYS A 380 -12.67 10.16 3.20
N LEU A 381 -11.72 10.71 3.97
CA LEU A 381 -11.30 12.12 3.82
C LEU A 381 -10.61 12.36 2.49
N ARG A 382 -9.69 11.46 2.07
CA ARG A 382 -9.01 11.55 0.77
C ARG A 382 -9.99 11.48 -0.39
N GLY A 383 -10.95 10.57 -0.34
CA GLY A 383 -12.00 10.44 -1.36
C GLY A 383 -12.85 11.70 -1.51
N ARG A 384 -13.07 12.45 -0.41
CA ARG A 384 -13.72 13.77 -0.42
C ARG A 384 -12.82 14.89 -0.97
N GLY A 385 -11.53 14.61 -1.23
CA GLY A 385 -10.55 15.56 -1.75
C GLY A 385 -9.67 16.24 -0.71
N TYR A 386 -9.81 15.88 0.56
CA TYR A 386 -8.95 16.35 1.64
C TYR A 386 -7.80 15.36 1.85
N SER A 387 -6.62 15.62 1.27
CA SER A 387 -5.47 14.71 1.39
C SER A 387 -4.44 15.20 2.41
N VAL A 388 -4.24 16.50 2.52
CA VAL A 388 -3.31 17.09 3.50
C VAL A 388 -3.80 16.87 4.92
N LEU A 389 -5.11 17.01 5.16
CA LEU A 389 -5.69 16.85 6.49
C LEU A 389 -5.44 15.45 7.08
N PRO A 390 -5.81 14.33 6.43
CA PRO A 390 -5.50 13.00 6.95
C PRO A 390 -3.99 12.71 7.00
N MET A 391 -3.18 13.29 6.12
CA MET A 391 -1.72 13.18 6.22
C MET A 391 -1.22 13.77 7.54
N VAL A 392 -1.54 15.03 7.84
CA VAL A 392 -1.09 15.70 9.06
C VAL A 392 -1.58 14.97 10.31
N VAL A 393 -2.87 14.59 10.36
CA VAL A 393 -3.45 13.85 11.49
C VAL A 393 -2.74 12.52 11.72
N SER A 394 -2.47 11.76 10.65
CA SER A 394 -1.75 10.48 10.75
C SER A 394 -0.29 10.67 11.15
N LEU A 395 0.42 11.69 10.63
CA LEU A 395 1.81 11.95 10.98
C LEU A 395 1.95 12.35 12.44
N VAL A 396 1.07 13.21 12.93
CA VAL A 396 1.08 13.63 14.35
C VAL A 396 0.61 12.47 15.25
N GLY A 397 -0.51 11.85 14.93
CA GLY A 397 -1.13 10.84 15.78
C GLY A 397 -0.45 9.47 15.76
N SER A 398 0.04 9.02 14.61
CA SER A 398 0.65 7.68 14.51
C SER A 398 2.18 7.71 14.50
N CYS A 399 2.82 8.73 13.92
CA CYS A 399 4.29 8.79 13.90
C CYS A 399 4.82 9.58 15.11
N LEU A 400 4.51 10.87 15.21
CA LEU A 400 5.06 11.73 16.26
C LEU A 400 4.70 11.24 17.66
N LEU A 401 3.45 10.86 17.89
CA LEU A 401 3.01 10.33 19.20
C LEU A 401 3.81 9.09 19.60
N ARG A 402 4.10 8.17 18.68
CA ARG A 402 4.93 6.98 18.98
C ARG A 402 6.37 7.35 19.28
N LEU A 403 6.94 8.33 18.57
CA LEU A 403 8.29 8.82 18.86
C LEU A 403 8.37 9.47 20.24
N VAL A 404 7.36 10.27 20.59
CA VAL A 404 7.26 10.85 21.95
C VAL A 404 7.07 9.75 23.00
N TRP A 405 6.23 8.75 22.73
CA TRP A 405 6.04 7.60 23.61
C TRP A 405 7.35 6.85 23.88
N ILE A 406 8.14 6.60 22.83
CA ILE A 406 9.44 5.93 22.95
C ILE A 406 10.44 6.79 23.72
N ALA A 407 10.42 8.12 23.53
CA ALA A 407 11.31 9.04 24.21
C ALA A 407 10.93 9.31 25.68
N THR A 408 9.70 8.98 26.08
CA THR A 408 9.17 9.30 27.44
C THR A 408 8.74 8.02 28.17
N ILE A 409 7.54 7.51 27.91
CA ILE A 409 6.92 6.39 28.64
C ILE A 409 7.77 5.13 28.55
N PHE A 410 8.30 4.82 27.37
CA PHE A 410 9.15 3.66 27.15
C PHE A 410 10.47 3.77 27.93
N GLN A 411 11.03 4.98 28.11
CA GLN A 411 12.24 5.18 28.92
C GLN A 411 11.97 4.95 30.42
N LEU A 412 10.76 5.27 30.89
CA LEU A 412 10.36 5.06 32.29
C LEU A 412 10.06 3.58 32.57
N PHE A 413 9.46 2.88 31.62
CA PHE A 413 9.03 1.49 31.75
C PHE A 413 9.60 0.66 30.59
N HIS A 414 10.87 0.33 30.65
CA HIS A 414 11.59 -0.35 29.57
C HIS A 414 11.15 -1.84 29.43
N THR A 415 9.92 -2.03 28.89
CA THR A 415 9.33 -3.36 28.64
C THR A 415 8.80 -3.46 27.22
N THR A 416 8.81 -4.66 26.66
CA THR A 416 8.24 -4.96 25.33
C THR A 416 6.75 -4.62 25.27
N THR A 417 6.02 -4.85 26.36
CA THR A 417 4.59 -4.50 26.48
C THR A 417 4.36 -3.00 26.31
N MET A 418 5.14 -2.15 27.00
CA MET A 418 5.01 -0.69 26.86
C MET A 418 5.38 -0.21 25.46
N LEU A 419 6.36 -0.86 24.81
CA LEU A 419 6.68 -0.57 23.41
C LEU A 419 5.50 -0.88 22.49
N TYR A 420 4.91 -2.07 22.60
CA TYR A 420 3.81 -2.49 21.72
C TYR A 420 2.50 -1.75 22.01
N LEU A 421 2.23 -1.33 23.24
CA LEU A 421 1.05 -0.52 23.57
C LEU A 421 1.03 0.85 22.90
N SER A 422 2.17 1.36 22.43
CA SER A 422 2.23 2.58 21.63
C SER A 422 1.38 2.51 20.35
N TYR A 423 1.21 1.29 19.79
CA TYR A 423 0.43 1.07 18.57
C TYR A 423 -1.07 1.30 18.79
N PRO A 424 -1.78 0.54 19.66
CA PRO A 424 -3.22 0.73 19.86
C PRO A 424 -3.56 2.12 20.38
N VAL A 425 -2.75 2.69 21.27
CA VAL A 425 -2.98 4.05 21.78
C VAL A 425 -2.92 5.07 20.64
N SER A 426 -1.90 5.00 19.80
CA SER A 426 -1.77 5.89 18.64
C SER A 426 -2.91 5.70 17.63
N TRP A 427 -3.34 4.47 17.36
CA TRP A 427 -4.44 4.19 16.45
C TRP A 427 -5.79 4.73 16.94
N ILE A 428 -6.11 4.57 18.24
CA ILE A 428 -7.34 5.10 18.83
C ILE A 428 -7.37 6.62 18.72
N LEU A 429 -6.31 7.29 19.19
CA LEU A 429 -6.26 8.75 19.18
C LEU A 429 -6.33 9.31 17.75
N THR A 430 -5.59 8.73 16.82
CA THR A 430 -5.61 9.13 15.41
C THR A 430 -6.99 8.89 14.78
N ALA A 431 -7.62 7.75 15.05
CA ALA A 431 -8.95 7.43 14.54
C ALA A 431 -10.01 8.41 15.06
N LEU A 432 -9.97 8.77 16.34
CA LEU A 432 -10.88 9.75 16.93
C LEU A 432 -10.73 11.13 16.27
N VAL A 433 -9.49 11.57 16.01
CA VAL A 433 -9.24 12.84 15.33
C VAL A 433 -9.71 12.77 13.87
N HIS A 434 -9.48 11.67 13.14
CA HIS A 434 -10.01 11.50 11.80
C HIS A 434 -11.54 11.53 11.77
N LEU A 435 -12.19 10.89 12.75
CA LEU A 435 -13.65 10.91 12.87
C LEU A 435 -14.14 12.35 13.12
N ALA A 436 -13.52 13.09 14.04
CA ALA A 436 -13.85 14.49 14.27
C ALA A 436 -13.70 15.35 13.01
N CYS A 437 -12.59 15.18 12.27
CA CYS A 437 -12.37 15.86 11.00
C CYS A 437 -13.47 15.52 9.98
N LEU A 438 -13.87 14.26 9.89
CA LEU A 438 -14.95 13.82 8.98
C LEU A 438 -16.29 14.46 9.35
N LEU A 439 -16.62 14.56 10.64
CA LEU A 439 -17.86 15.21 11.10
C LEU A 439 -17.85 16.71 10.76
N VAL A 440 -16.73 17.40 10.93
CA VAL A 440 -16.57 18.82 10.56
C VAL A 440 -16.72 19.00 9.03
N VAL A 441 -16.03 18.17 8.24
CA VAL A 441 -16.13 18.22 6.77
C VAL A 441 -17.56 17.95 6.31
N ARG A 442 -18.24 16.98 6.90
CA ARG A 442 -19.65 16.66 6.62
C ARG A 442 -20.57 17.86 6.93
N HIS A 443 -20.40 18.49 8.09
CA HIS A 443 -21.20 19.66 8.48
C HIS A 443 -21.06 20.78 7.46
N LYS A 444 -19.83 21.16 7.10
CA LYS A 444 -19.57 22.18 6.08
C LYS A 444 -20.15 21.82 4.72
N MET A 445 -20.08 20.56 4.30
CA MET A 445 -20.69 20.11 3.04
C MET A 445 -22.22 20.30 3.06
N ASN A 446 -22.89 19.93 4.15
CA ASN A 446 -24.32 20.06 4.30
C ASN A 446 -24.77 21.53 4.31
N GLU A 447 -24.02 22.43 4.95
CA GLU A 447 -24.27 23.87 4.90
C GLU A 447 -24.17 24.42 3.50
N ASN A 448 -23.10 24.08 2.76
CA ASN A 448 -22.91 24.52 1.38
C ASN A 448 -24.05 24.03 0.46
N LEU A 449 -24.54 22.79 0.68
CA LEU A 449 -25.67 22.27 -0.08
C LEU A 449 -26.98 23.00 0.23
N LYS A 450 -27.23 23.37 1.49
CA LYS A 450 -28.41 24.18 1.87
C LYS A 450 -28.37 25.57 1.21
N VAL A 451 -27.21 26.21 1.23
CA VAL A 451 -27.03 27.53 0.58
C VAL A 451 -27.21 27.45 -0.95
N ALA A 452 -26.71 26.37 -1.56
CA ALA A 452 -26.88 26.16 -3.02
C ALA A 452 -28.34 25.85 -3.41
N ALA A 453 -29.13 25.22 -2.52
CA ALA A 453 -30.54 24.93 -2.76
C ALA A 453 -31.47 26.16 -2.54
N GLN A 454 -30.98 27.21 -1.89
CA GLN A 454 -31.71 28.46 -1.64
C GLN A 454 -31.45 29.52 -2.75
N ARG A 455 -30.49 29.29 -3.61
CA ARG A 455 -30.19 30.09 -4.82
C ARG A 455 -30.77 29.46 -6.05
#